data_2efb5c1c0ef129202a2fa30dde4b8fb6
#
_entry.id   2efb5c1c0ef129202a2fa30dde4b8fb6
#
_cell.length_a   1.000
_cell.length_b   1.000
_cell.length_c   1.000
_cell.angle_alpha   90.00
_cell.angle_beta   90.00
_cell.angle_gamma   90.00
#
_symmetry.space_group_name_H-M   'P 1'
#
loop_
_entity.id
_entity.type
_entity.pdbx_description
1 polymer ?
#
loop_
_entity_poly.entity_id
_entity_poly.type
_entity_poly.pdbx_seq_one_letter_code
_entity_poly.pdbx_strand_id
1 'polypeptide(L)'
;SDHLYRSVFPLNDSVFWISCAEEPSWLYPEGTLKKNPDGSYTVISEKGVQSFPPKNLYWLEFNYASSQAQDTIWYTSYTDLQYFDRIFSTEEAMSPDQHKIVVAFRLMNQMLFFDRKKLTSKWLTTSTELPLPHTTDGQHYSGVCCTDKTVLAFRAFPLHPDGRKRERNISVFDWNGKFKYLLNIEHPLKAPFFDAEKGFLYATDDEDRIRKYAVGEFL
;
A
#
# COMPACT_ATOMS: atom_id res chain seq x y z
N SER A 1 20.53 9.21 6.22
CA SER A 1 19.52 9.03 5.17
C SER A 1 18.20 8.73 5.84
N ASP A 2 17.23 9.55 5.57
CA ASP A 2 15.92 9.46 6.19
C ASP A 2 15.12 8.41 5.44
N HIS A 3 15.05 7.21 6.02
CA HIS A 3 14.26 6.10 5.48
C HIS A 3 13.06 5.88 6.39
N LEU A 4 11.88 5.83 5.80
CA LEU A 4 10.68 5.40 6.49
C LEU A 4 10.56 3.87 6.40
N TYR A 5 10.66 3.23 7.54
CA TYR A 5 10.28 1.83 7.69
C TYR A 5 8.76 1.75 7.78
N ARG A 6 8.17 0.86 6.99
CA ARG A 6 6.72 0.81 6.83
C ARG A 6 6.13 -0.48 7.38
N SER A 7 6.56 -1.60 6.85
CA SER A 7 6.08 -2.91 7.24
C SER A 7 7.26 -3.84 7.49
N VAL A 8 7.11 -4.70 8.48
CA VAL A 8 8.10 -5.71 8.83
C VAL A 8 7.45 -7.08 8.71
N PHE A 9 8.01 -7.92 7.86
CA PHE A 9 7.53 -9.27 7.61
C PHE A 9 8.55 -10.28 8.12
N PRO A 10 8.25 -11.03 9.19
CA PRO A 10 9.13 -12.09 9.66
C PRO A 10 9.19 -13.21 8.62
N LEU A 11 10.39 -13.62 8.23
CA LEU A 11 10.60 -14.77 7.35
C LEU A 11 10.93 -16.03 8.16
N ASN A 12 11.62 -15.84 9.28
CA ASN A 12 11.93 -16.85 10.28
C ASN A 12 12.32 -16.15 11.58
N ASP A 13 12.80 -16.87 12.57
CA ASP A 13 13.15 -16.36 13.90
C ASP A 13 14.27 -15.30 13.89
N SER A 14 15.01 -15.18 12.80
CA SER A 14 16.18 -14.30 12.73
C SER A 14 16.18 -13.35 11.55
N VAL A 15 15.33 -13.58 10.53
CA VAL A 15 15.33 -12.82 9.28
C VAL A 15 14.01 -12.14 9.07
N PHE A 16 14.07 -10.85 8.77
CA PHE A 16 12.91 -10.01 8.48
C PHE A 16 13.06 -9.35 7.10
N TRP A 17 11.97 -9.24 6.38
CA TRP A 17 11.85 -8.35 5.25
C TRP A 17 11.19 -7.05 5.70
N ILE A 18 11.85 -5.95 5.40
CA ILE A 18 11.44 -4.63 5.82
C ILE A 18 11.10 -3.83 4.57
N SER A 19 9.84 -3.39 4.49
CA SER A 19 9.41 -2.45 3.48
C SER A 19 9.84 -1.04 3.87
N CYS A 20 10.48 -0.36 2.95
CA CYS A 20 11.03 0.97 3.14
C CYS A 20 10.57 1.92 2.04
N ALA A 21 10.50 3.19 2.38
CA ALA A 21 10.40 4.26 1.41
C ALA A 21 11.46 5.32 1.69
N GLU A 22 12.04 5.87 0.65
CA GLU A 22 12.89 7.04 0.80
C GLU A 22 12.02 8.20 1.22
N GLU A 23 12.20 8.63 2.47
CA GLU A 23 11.51 9.80 2.95
C GLU A 23 12.06 11.05 2.25
N PRO A 24 11.18 11.92 1.78
CA PRO A 24 11.59 13.27 1.52
C PRO A 24 12.04 13.89 2.84
N SER A 25 13.25 14.33 2.95
CA SER A 25 13.83 14.98 4.13
C SER A 25 13.11 16.29 4.53
N TRP A 26 11.86 16.47 4.09
CA TRP A 26 11.10 17.71 4.25
C TRP A 26 9.65 17.45 3.93
N LEU A 27 8.86 17.96 4.74
CA LEU A 27 7.47 18.31 4.43
C LEU A 27 7.54 19.44 3.39
N TYR A 28 7.02 19.21 2.22
CA TYR A 28 7.00 20.07 1.05
C TYR A 28 7.33 21.55 1.31
N PRO A 29 8.41 22.09 0.77
CA PRO A 29 8.52 23.52 0.70
C PRO A 29 7.34 24.04 -0.10
N GLU A 30 6.64 25.02 0.40
CA GLU A 30 5.66 25.77 -0.37
C GLU A 30 6.29 26.21 -1.69
N GLY A 31 5.72 25.81 -2.83
CA GLY A 31 6.29 26.15 -4.13
C GLY A 31 5.70 25.34 -5.28
N THR A 32 6.20 25.63 -6.48
CA THR A 32 5.84 24.91 -7.68
C THR A 32 6.73 23.69 -7.86
N LEU A 33 6.13 22.51 -7.90
CA LEU A 33 6.81 21.25 -8.14
C LEU A 33 6.89 20.96 -9.64
N LYS A 34 8.10 20.64 -10.12
CA LYS A 34 8.35 20.25 -11.51
C LYS A 34 9.11 18.95 -11.57
N LYS A 35 8.62 17.99 -12.36
CA LYS A 35 9.32 16.75 -12.66
C LYS A 35 10.35 16.97 -13.77
N ASN A 36 11.53 16.42 -13.58
CA ASN A 36 12.59 16.41 -14.56
C ASN A 36 12.57 15.10 -15.39
N PRO A 37 13.18 15.08 -16.58
CA PRO A 37 13.22 13.88 -17.43
C PRO A 37 13.92 12.67 -16.80
N ASP A 38 14.84 12.88 -15.88
CA ASP A 38 15.57 11.85 -15.13
C ASP A 38 14.78 11.28 -13.93
N GLY A 39 13.53 11.72 -13.74
CA GLY A 39 12.68 11.31 -12.64
C GLY A 39 12.92 12.07 -11.34
N SER A 40 13.90 12.95 -11.28
CA SER A 40 14.10 13.87 -10.16
C SER A 40 13.05 14.97 -10.13
N TYR A 41 13.00 15.71 -9.04
CA TYR A 41 12.03 16.79 -8.81
C TYR A 41 12.73 18.09 -8.53
N THR A 42 12.17 19.17 -9.06
CA THR A 42 12.60 20.52 -8.74
C THR A 42 11.42 21.27 -8.10
N VAL A 43 11.67 21.82 -6.92
CA VAL A 43 10.74 22.70 -6.22
C VAL A 43 11.21 24.14 -6.38
N ILE A 44 10.35 24.98 -6.90
CA ILE A 44 10.60 26.43 -7.08
C ILE A 44 9.73 27.14 -6.06
N SER A 45 10.35 27.79 -5.09
CA SER A 45 9.69 28.52 -4.00
C SER A 45 10.28 29.91 -3.88
N GLU A 46 9.70 30.74 -3.02
CA GLU A 46 10.28 32.05 -2.65
C GLU A 46 11.67 31.92 -1.99
N LYS A 47 11.97 30.74 -1.39
CA LYS A 47 13.26 30.42 -0.81
C LYS A 47 14.30 29.94 -1.80
N GLY A 48 13.95 29.87 -3.09
CA GLY A 48 14.84 29.44 -4.18
C GLY A 48 14.41 28.14 -4.84
N VAL A 49 15.33 27.56 -5.59
CA VAL A 49 15.14 26.33 -6.36
C VAL A 49 15.88 25.20 -5.66
N GLN A 50 15.16 24.12 -5.36
CA GLN A 50 15.70 22.90 -4.75
C GLN A 50 15.42 21.70 -5.62
N SER A 51 16.40 20.81 -5.77
CA SER A 51 16.25 19.57 -6.53
C SER A 51 16.26 18.36 -5.60
N PHE A 52 15.39 17.42 -5.88
CA PHE A 52 15.21 16.20 -5.09
C PHE A 52 15.33 14.97 -6.00
N PRO A 53 15.96 13.88 -5.53
CA PRO A 53 16.06 12.65 -6.30
C PRO A 53 14.68 12.00 -6.49
N PRO A 54 14.54 11.04 -7.41
CA PRO A 54 13.36 10.19 -7.51
C PRO A 54 13.06 9.52 -6.18
N LYS A 55 11.78 9.33 -5.87
CA LYS A 55 11.35 8.59 -4.68
C LYS A 55 11.15 7.13 -5.00
N ASN A 56 11.53 6.30 -4.07
CA ASN A 56 11.61 4.87 -4.27
C ASN A 56 10.92 4.12 -3.14
N LEU A 57 10.27 3.02 -3.52
CA LEU A 57 9.91 1.96 -2.61
C LEU A 57 10.93 0.85 -2.77
N TYR A 58 11.38 0.28 -1.68
CA TYR A 58 12.34 -0.81 -1.71
C TYR A 58 12.16 -1.73 -0.52
N TRP A 59 12.72 -2.92 -0.61
CA TRP A 59 12.73 -3.90 0.46
C TRP A 59 14.15 -4.26 0.85
N LEU A 60 14.36 -4.36 2.15
CA LEU A 60 15.60 -4.81 2.76
C LEU A 60 15.38 -6.17 3.42
N GLU A 61 16.40 -7.01 3.42
CA GLU A 61 16.49 -8.15 4.30
C GLU A 61 17.37 -7.80 5.50
N PHE A 62 16.86 -8.00 6.69
CA PHE A 62 17.57 -7.75 7.93
C PHE A 62 17.72 -9.05 8.71
N ASN A 63 18.95 -9.40 9.05
CA ASN A 63 19.24 -10.52 9.91
C ASN A 63 19.52 -10.03 11.33
N TYR A 64 18.60 -10.31 12.24
CA TYR A 64 18.68 -9.89 13.63
C TYR A 64 19.85 -10.54 14.38
N ALA A 65 20.15 -11.82 14.11
CA ALA A 65 21.21 -12.55 14.80
C ALA A 65 22.61 -11.97 14.52
N SER A 66 22.83 -11.45 13.31
CA SER A 66 24.08 -10.79 12.94
C SER A 66 24.03 -9.27 13.09
N SER A 67 22.87 -8.70 13.38
CA SER A 67 22.62 -7.26 13.39
C SER A 67 23.00 -6.58 12.06
N GLN A 68 22.86 -7.31 10.96
CA GLN A 68 23.22 -6.82 9.63
C GLN A 68 21.98 -6.63 8.77
N ALA A 69 21.90 -5.47 8.13
CA ALA A 69 21.01 -5.25 7.02
C ALA A 69 21.76 -5.61 5.73
N GLN A 70 21.11 -6.38 4.88
CA GLN A 70 21.59 -6.57 3.51
C GLN A 70 21.28 -5.31 2.69
N ASP A 71 21.97 -5.16 1.58
CA ASP A 71 21.66 -4.15 0.59
C ASP A 71 20.22 -4.27 0.09
N THR A 72 19.73 -3.21 -0.56
CA THR A 72 18.42 -3.19 -1.18
C THR A 72 18.20 -4.41 -2.07
N ILE A 73 17.23 -5.25 -1.71
CA ILE A 73 16.97 -6.50 -2.43
C ILE A 73 16.15 -6.23 -3.69
N TRP A 74 15.19 -5.33 -3.57
CA TRP A 74 14.37 -4.92 -4.68
C TRP A 74 13.95 -3.47 -4.52
N TYR A 75 13.71 -2.83 -5.64
CA TYR A 75 13.50 -1.41 -5.67
C TYR A 75 12.63 -1.02 -6.87
N THR A 76 11.71 -0.10 -6.66
CA THR A 76 10.94 0.54 -7.73
C THR A 76 10.79 2.02 -7.47
N SER A 77 10.86 2.82 -8.52
CA SER A 77 10.58 4.24 -8.45
C SER A 77 9.13 4.51 -8.82
N TYR A 78 8.50 5.39 -8.08
CA TYR A 78 7.21 5.94 -8.45
C TYR A 78 7.44 7.30 -9.08
N THR A 79 7.06 7.42 -10.34
CA THR A 79 7.42 8.59 -11.16
C THR A 79 6.30 9.57 -11.40
N ASP A 80 5.10 9.34 -10.85
CA ASP A 80 3.98 10.25 -11.03
C ASP A 80 3.98 11.34 -9.96
N LEU A 81 4.24 12.56 -10.37
CA LEU A 81 4.30 13.73 -9.52
C LEU A 81 3.01 14.08 -8.80
N GLN A 82 1.87 13.78 -9.40
CA GLN A 82 0.57 14.12 -8.83
C GLN A 82 0.31 13.39 -7.51
N TYR A 83 1.07 12.32 -7.27
CA TYR A 83 0.86 11.41 -6.15
C TYR A 83 2.07 11.26 -5.25
N PHE A 84 3.02 12.12 -5.42
CA PHE A 84 4.29 12.07 -4.73
C PHE A 84 4.17 11.94 -3.20
N ASP A 85 3.28 12.68 -2.57
CA ASP A 85 2.97 12.62 -1.14
C ASP A 85 2.18 11.38 -0.73
N ARG A 86 1.57 10.70 -1.70
CA ARG A 86 0.60 9.64 -1.45
C ARG A 86 1.21 8.26 -1.45
N ILE A 87 2.40 8.10 -1.99
CA ILE A 87 3.09 6.80 -2.02
C ILE A 87 3.51 6.32 -0.62
N PHE A 88 3.59 7.22 0.35
CA PHE A 88 4.02 6.91 1.70
C PHE A 88 2.90 6.36 2.59
N SER A 89 1.65 6.55 2.21
CA SER A 89 0.52 6.02 2.95
C SER A 89 0.05 4.71 2.32
N THR A 90 0.50 3.58 2.84
CA THR A 90 0.14 2.26 2.33
C THR A 90 -0.32 1.31 3.41
N GLU A 91 -1.00 0.28 2.97
CA GLU A 91 -1.27 -0.95 3.69
C GLU A 91 -0.59 -2.09 2.94
N GLU A 92 0.03 -3.00 3.64
CA GLU A 92 0.83 -4.06 3.03
C GLU A 92 0.49 -5.43 3.63
N ALA A 93 0.51 -6.46 2.79
CA ALA A 93 0.35 -7.84 3.24
C ALA A 93 1.28 -8.78 2.47
N MET A 94 1.78 -9.80 3.17
CA MET A 94 2.61 -10.85 2.60
C MET A 94 1.81 -12.16 2.54
N SER A 95 1.94 -12.90 1.43
CA SER A 95 1.32 -14.21 1.29
C SER A 95 1.82 -15.21 2.36
N PRO A 96 1.00 -16.17 2.78
CA PRO A 96 1.41 -17.15 3.80
C PRO A 96 2.67 -17.94 3.43
N ASP A 97 2.90 -18.19 2.13
CA ASP A 97 4.11 -18.83 1.62
C ASP A 97 5.32 -17.87 1.54
N GLN A 98 5.15 -16.61 1.94
CA GLN A 98 6.16 -15.55 1.99
C GLN A 98 6.79 -15.19 0.63
N HIS A 99 6.15 -15.56 -0.48
CA HIS A 99 6.70 -15.31 -1.81
C HIS A 99 6.15 -14.09 -2.50
N LYS A 100 5.03 -13.56 -2.03
CA LYS A 100 4.36 -12.45 -2.67
C LYS A 100 3.99 -11.40 -1.64
N ILE A 101 4.07 -10.14 -2.07
CA ILE A 101 3.67 -8.98 -1.29
C ILE A 101 2.69 -8.17 -2.11
N VAL A 102 1.69 -7.65 -1.47
CA VAL A 102 0.80 -6.64 -2.02
C VAL A 102 0.90 -5.35 -1.22
N VAL A 103 0.98 -4.25 -1.92
CA VAL A 103 0.96 -2.89 -1.36
C VAL A 103 -0.29 -2.20 -1.89
N ALA A 104 -1.18 -1.78 -1.01
CA ALA A 104 -2.35 -0.99 -1.33
C ALA A 104 -2.11 0.46 -0.89
N PHE A 105 -2.19 1.40 -1.81
CA PHE A 105 -1.92 2.80 -1.52
C PHE A 105 -3.17 3.48 -0.98
N ARG A 106 -3.11 3.95 0.26
CA ARG A 106 -4.29 4.52 0.95
C ARG A 106 -4.86 5.74 0.25
N LEU A 107 -4.00 6.56 -0.32
CA LEU A 107 -4.37 7.83 -0.96
C LEU A 107 -4.41 7.76 -2.50
N MET A 108 -4.31 6.56 -3.06
CA MET A 108 -4.39 6.31 -4.51
C MET A 108 -5.23 5.07 -4.78
N ASN A 109 -5.90 5.01 -5.96
CA ASN A 109 -6.61 3.80 -6.37
C ASN A 109 -5.69 2.77 -7.03
N GLN A 110 -4.48 2.64 -6.51
CA GLN A 110 -3.45 1.77 -7.05
C GLN A 110 -3.01 0.73 -6.04
N MET A 111 -2.59 -0.40 -6.57
CA MET A 111 -1.96 -1.49 -5.82
C MET A 111 -0.70 -1.94 -6.56
N LEU A 112 0.28 -2.39 -5.79
CA LEU A 112 1.48 -3.02 -6.31
C LEU A 112 1.49 -4.48 -5.85
N PHE A 113 1.58 -5.40 -6.80
CA PHE A 113 1.80 -6.83 -6.57
C PHE A 113 3.26 -7.16 -6.84
N PHE A 114 3.94 -7.70 -5.88
CA PHE A 114 5.35 -8.03 -5.96
C PHE A 114 5.59 -9.52 -5.76
N ASP A 115 6.32 -10.15 -6.69
CA ASP A 115 6.79 -11.53 -6.59
C ASP A 115 8.24 -11.54 -6.11
N ARG A 116 8.43 -11.93 -4.87
CA ARG A 116 9.72 -11.92 -4.20
C ARG A 116 10.73 -12.92 -4.79
N LYS A 117 10.25 -14.06 -5.30
CA LYS A 117 11.13 -15.06 -5.94
C LYS A 117 11.67 -14.59 -7.28
N LYS A 118 10.84 -13.91 -8.05
CA LYS A 118 11.19 -13.43 -9.39
C LYS A 118 11.77 -12.02 -9.37
N LEU A 119 11.65 -11.32 -8.25
CA LEU A 119 11.99 -9.89 -8.12
C LEU A 119 11.28 -9.04 -9.20
N THR A 120 9.98 -9.31 -9.39
CA THR A 120 9.16 -8.61 -10.37
C THR A 120 7.93 -7.99 -9.72
N SER A 121 7.45 -6.89 -10.28
CA SER A 121 6.26 -6.21 -9.80
C SER A 121 5.26 -5.94 -10.90
N LYS A 122 3.99 -5.80 -10.50
CA LYS A 122 2.89 -5.38 -11.34
C LYS A 122 2.09 -4.30 -10.64
N TRP A 123 1.95 -3.17 -11.28
CA TRP A 123 1.05 -2.11 -10.87
C TRP A 123 -0.37 -2.36 -11.39
N LEU A 124 -1.34 -2.12 -10.55
CA LEU A 124 -2.77 -2.23 -10.85
C LEU A 124 -3.47 -0.92 -10.48
N THR A 125 -4.21 -0.34 -11.42
CA THR A 125 -5.17 0.72 -11.15
C THR A 125 -6.55 0.10 -11.01
N THR A 126 -7.16 0.24 -9.83
CA THR A 126 -8.36 -0.54 -9.48
C THR A 126 -9.68 0.15 -9.82
N SER A 127 -9.66 1.39 -10.28
CA SER A 127 -10.84 2.08 -10.80
C SER A 127 -10.42 3.23 -11.71
N THR A 128 -11.07 3.34 -12.85
CA THR A 128 -10.96 4.48 -13.77
C THR A 128 -12.04 5.54 -13.51
N GLU A 129 -13.07 5.21 -12.74
CA GLU A 129 -14.25 6.06 -12.53
C GLU A 129 -14.03 7.19 -11.53
N LEU A 130 -12.97 7.10 -10.74
CA LEU A 130 -12.60 8.15 -9.82
C LEU A 130 -11.39 8.86 -10.42
N PRO A 131 -11.57 10.08 -10.96
CA PRO A 131 -10.42 10.94 -11.14
C PRO A 131 -9.74 10.99 -9.78
N LEU A 132 -8.43 10.76 -9.79
CA LEU A 132 -7.65 10.87 -8.57
C LEU A 132 -7.98 12.24 -7.97
N PRO A 133 -8.58 12.31 -6.79
CA PRO A 133 -8.99 13.59 -6.27
C PRO A 133 -7.74 14.42 -6.06
N HIS A 134 -7.66 15.55 -6.70
CA HIS A 134 -6.67 16.58 -6.40
C HIS A 134 -6.82 17.12 -4.97
N THR A 135 -7.88 16.67 -4.28
CA THR A 135 -8.23 17.05 -2.91
C THR A 135 -7.97 15.91 -1.96
N THR A 136 -7.35 16.23 -0.91
CA THR A 136 -6.69 15.48 0.15
C THR A 136 -7.54 14.50 0.97
N ASP A 137 -8.83 14.36 0.75
CA ASP A 137 -9.72 13.78 1.75
C ASP A 137 -10.20 12.36 1.43
N GLY A 138 -9.67 11.75 0.39
CA GLY A 138 -10.13 10.43 -0.05
C GLY A 138 -9.15 9.31 0.21
N GLN A 139 -9.40 8.47 1.20
CA GLN A 139 -8.72 7.19 1.31
C GLN A 139 -9.34 6.19 0.33
N HIS A 140 -8.50 5.51 -0.46
CA HIS A 140 -8.92 4.45 -1.37
C HIS A 140 -8.92 3.08 -0.71
N TYR A 141 -7.97 2.84 0.19
CA TYR A 141 -7.85 1.60 0.93
C TYR A 141 -7.69 1.88 2.41
N SER A 142 -8.38 1.10 3.24
CA SER A 142 -8.27 1.11 4.71
C SER A 142 -7.49 -0.07 5.26
N GLY A 143 -7.14 -1.02 4.38
CA GLY A 143 -6.37 -2.19 4.75
C GLY A 143 -6.26 -3.18 3.61
N VAL A 144 -5.35 -4.11 3.74
CA VAL A 144 -5.19 -5.26 2.86
C VAL A 144 -4.80 -6.48 3.68
N CYS A 145 -5.35 -7.63 3.34
CA CYS A 145 -4.87 -8.91 3.83
C CYS A 145 -4.92 -9.94 2.69
N CYS A 146 -4.37 -11.11 2.92
CA CYS A 146 -4.28 -12.10 1.85
C CYS A 146 -4.35 -13.53 2.38
N THR A 147 -4.67 -14.42 1.45
CA THR A 147 -4.53 -15.86 1.57
C THR A 147 -3.44 -16.34 0.60
N ASP A 148 -3.21 -17.64 0.53
CA ASP A 148 -2.36 -18.24 -0.49
C ASP A 148 -2.86 -18.00 -1.93
N LYS A 149 -4.16 -17.79 -2.12
CA LYS A 149 -4.81 -17.67 -3.43
C LYS A 149 -5.32 -16.28 -3.77
N THR A 150 -5.66 -15.49 -2.75
CA THR A 150 -6.40 -14.24 -2.94
C THR A 150 -5.84 -13.09 -2.13
N VAL A 151 -6.08 -11.89 -2.63
CA VAL A 151 -5.81 -10.61 -1.97
C VAL A 151 -7.15 -9.92 -1.72
N LEU A 152 -7.38 -9.51 -0.49
CA LEU A 152 -8.56 -8.80 -0.03
C LEU A 152 -8.18 -7.34 0.22
N ALA A 153 -8.65 -6.44 -0.62
CA ALA A 153 -8.40 -5.01 -0.51
C ALA A 153 -9.65 -4.29 0.05
N PHE A 154 -9.51 -3.75 1.23
CA PHE A 154 -10.58 -3.05 1.95
C PHE A 154 -10.70 -1.63 1.43
N ARG A 155 -11.83 -1.33 0.81
CA ARG A 155 -12.09 -0.02 0.24
C ARG A 155 -12.49 0.97 1.34
N ALA A 156 -11.69 2.02 1.50
CA ALA A 156 -12.05 3.17 2.31
C ALA A 156 -12.52 4.27 1.35
N PHE A 157 -13.81 4.39 1.15
CA PHE A 157 -14.31 5.45 0.29
C PHE A 157 -14.68 6.69 1.07
N PRO A 158 -14.24 7.86 0.62
CA PRO A 158 -14.86 9.10 1.00
C PRO A 158 -16.34 9.10 0.52
N LEU A 159 -17.09 10.02 1.02
CA LEU A 159 -18.44 10.29 0.53
C LEU A 159 -18.40 10.47 -1.00
N HIS A 160 -19.38 9.95 -1.70
CA HIS A 160 -19.58 10.26 -3.12
C HIS A 160 -19.67 11.79 -3.27
N PRO A 161 -19.22 12.40 -4.38
CA PRO A 161 -19.33 13.84 -4.59
C PRO A 161 -20.75 14.41 -4.39
N ASP A 162 -21.78 13.57 -4.53
CA ASP A 162 -23.19 13.91 -4.27
C ASP A 162 -23.62 13.67 -2.82
N GLY A 163 -22.70 13.41 -1.90
CA GLY A 163 -22.98 13.21 -0.47
C GLY A 163 -23.53 11.83 -0.09
N ARG A 164 -23.76 10.93 -1.06
CA ARG A 164 -24.21 9.57 -0.76
C ARG A 164 -23.06 8.74 -0.15
N LYS A 165 -23.39 7.93 0.86
CA LYS A 165 -22.44 6.93 1.36
C LYS A 165 -22.21 5.90 0.26
N ARG A 166 -20.96 5.67 -0.10
CA ARG A 166 -20.62 4.60 -1.03
C ARG A 166 -20.80 3.23 -0.38
N GLU A 167 -21.09 2.25 -1.22
CA GLU A 167 -21.11 0.86 -0.79
C GLU A 167 -19.74 0.49 -0.23
N ARG A 168 -19.77 -0.08 0.95
CA ARG A 168 -18.59 -0.56 1.65
C ARG A 168 -18.33 -1.97 1.18
N ASN A 169 -17.19 -2.20 0.58
CA ASN A 169 -16.87 -3.51 0.06
C ASN A 169 -15.39 -3.86 0.18
N ILE A 170 -15.14 -5.14 0.09
CA ILE A 170 -13.80 -5.70 -0.05
C ILE A 170 -13.66 -6.17 -1.49
N SER A 171 -12.71 -5.62 -2.20
CA SER A 171 -12.36 -6.08 -3.54
C SER A 171 -11.45 -7.30 -3.42
N VAL A 172 -11.83 -8.40 -4.07
CA VAL A 172 -11.05 -9.64 -4.06
C VAL A 172 -10.34 -9.79 -5.40
N PHE A 173 -9.03 -10.01 -5.34
CA PHE A 173 -8.15 -10.22 -6.48
C PHE A 173 -7.42 -11.56 -6.34
N ASP A 174 -6.95 -12.12 -7.47
CA ASP A 174 -5.91 -13.12 -7.42
C ASP A 174 -4.52 -12.44 -7.33
N TRP A 175 -3.48 -13.23 -7.10
CA TRP A 175 -2.10 -12.74 -7.01
C TRP A 175 -1.50 -12.24 -8.35
N ASN A 176 -2.22 -12.36 -9.45
CA ASN A 176 -1.90 -11.70 -10.71
C ASN A 176 -2.58 -10.33 -10.85
N GLY A 177 -3.29 -9.88 -9.82
CA GLY A 177 -4.04 -8.63 -9.82
C GLY A 177 -5.33 -8.70 -10.66
N LYS A 178 -5.82 -9.88 -10.98
CA LYS A 178 -7.11 -10.02 -11.66
C LYS A 178 -8.23 -9.92 -10.64
N PHE A 179 -9.13 -8.98 -10.86
CA PHE A 179 -10.34 -8.84 -10.06
C PHE A 179 -11.21 -10.08 -10.16
N LYS A 180 -11.73 -10.57 -9.04
CA LYS A 180 -12.62 -11.71 -8.95
C LYS A 180 -14.05 -11.31 -8.63
N TYR A 181 -14.26 -10.67 -7.49
CA TYR A 181 -15.58 -10.25 -7.03
C TYR A 181 -15.48 -9.22 -5.90
N LEU A 182 -16.65 -8.69 -5.51
CA LEU A 182 -16.81 -7.82 -4.34
C LEU A 182 -17.49 -8.59 -3.21
N LEU A 183 -17.00 -8.42 -2.00
CA LEU A 183 -17.70 -8.79 -0.79
C LEU A 183 -18.31 -7.53 -0.18
N ASN A 184 -19.62 -7.49 -0.07
CA ASN A 184 -20.31 -6.39 0.59
C ASN A 184 -20.24 -6.57 2.11
N ILE A 185 -19.95 -5.50 2.82
CA ILE A 185 -19.80 -5.48 4.27
C ILE A 185 -20.69 -4.40 4.87
N GLU A 186 -21.26 -4.67 6.04
CA GLU A 186 -22.19 -3.74 6.71
C GLU A 186 -21.46 -2.52 7.30
N HIS A 187 -20.20 -2.71 7.71
CA HIS A 187 -19.42 -1.69 8.42
C HIS A 187 -18.14 -1.37 7.67
N PRO A 188 -17.64 -0.11 7.73
CA PRO A 188 -16.27 0.17 7.27
C PRO A 188 -15.30 -0.61 8.15
N LEU A 189 -14.34 -1.24 7.51
CA LEU A 189 -13.34 -2.05 8.19
C LEU A 189 -11.94 -1.49 7.95
N LYS A 190 -11.09 -1.60 8.97
CA LYS A 190 -9.67 -1.25 8.93
C LYS A 190 -8.85 -2.31 9.66
N ALA A 191 -7.53 -2.30 9.44
CA ALA A 191 -6.59 -3.23 10.05
C ALA A 191 -7.03 -4.71 9.96
N PRO A 192 -7.29 -5.23 8.74
CA PRO A 192 -7.79 -6.58 8.57
C PRO A 192 -6.71 -7.64 8.86
N PHE A 193 -7.14 -8.73 9.45
CA PHE A 193 -6.34 -9.94 9.64
C PHE A 193 -7.15 -11.17 9.23
N PHE A 194 -6.59 -12.02 8.40
CA PHE A 194 -7.20 -13.28 8.00
C PHE A 194 -6.54 -14.47 8.71
N ASP A 195 -7.33 -15.20 9.50
CA ASP A 195 -6.94 -16.46 10.13
C ASP A 195 -7.20 -17.60 9.14
N ALA A 196 -6.14 -18.02 8.46
CA ALA A 196 -6.24 -19.05 7.42
C ALA A 196 -6.62 -20.43 7.97
N GLU A 197 -6.26 -20.76 9.22
CA GLU A 197 -6.57 -22.03 9.84
C GLU A 197 -8.07 -22.16 10.15
N LYS A 198 -8.68 -21.06 10.55
CA LYS A 198 -10.08 -21.05 10.96
C LYS A 198 -11.04 -20.50 9.88
N GLY A 199 -10.52 -19.93 8.80
CA GLY A 199 -11.32 -19.32 7.75
C GLY A 199 -12.05 -18.05 8.18
N PHE A 200 -11.52 -17.32 9.17
CA PHE A 200 -12.13 -16.11 9.68
C PHE A 200 -11.34 -14.85 9.30
N LEU A 201 -12.07 -13.84 8.90
CA LEU A 201 -11.58 -12.49 8.77
C LEU A 201 -11.90 -11.70 10.03
N TYR A 202 -10.89 -11.09 10.62
CA TYR A 202 -11.01 -10.13 11.72
C TYR A 202 -10.64 -8.74 11.21
N ALA A 203 -11.36 -7.73 11.65
CA ALA A 203 -11.03 -6.34 11.36
C ALA A 203 -11.64 -5.43 12.43
N THR A 204 -11.17 -4.19 12.53
CA THR A 204 -11.80 -3.18 13.38
C THR A 204 -12.76 -2.33 12.58
N ASP A 205 -13.91 -2.00 13.15
CA ASP A 205 -14.88 -1.06 12.57
C ASP A 205 -14.52 0.41 12.94
N ASP A 206 -15.38 1.34 12.54
CA ASP A 206 -15.23 2.78 12.81
C ASP A 206 -15.41 3.17 14.29
N GLU A 207 -15.98 2.27 15.09
CA GLU A 207 -16.08 2.41 16.55
C GLU A 207 -14.98 1.64 17.31
N ASP A 208 -13.90 1.24 16.61
CA ASP A 208 -12.79 0.45 17.12
C ASP A 208 -13.16 -0.93 17.71
N ARG A 209 -14.32 -1.47 17.32
CA ARG A 209 -14.77 -2.80 17.73
C ARG A 209 -14.21 -3.86 16.79
N ILE A 210 -13.77 -4.98 17.33
CA ILE A 210 -13.32 -6.13 16.53
C ILE A 210 -14.56 -6.82 15.93
N ARG A 211 -14.57 -6.93 14.61
CA ARG A 211 -15.54 -7.69 13.83
C ARG A 211 -14.92 -9.00 13.35
N LYS A 212 -15.77 -10.03 13.32
CA LYS A 212 -15.39 -11.38 12.87
C LYS A 212 -16.37 -11.85 11.80
N TYR A 213 -15.83 -12.28 10.66
CA TYR A 213 -16.60 -12.77 9.53
C TYR A 213 -16.12 -14.17 9.12
N ALA A 214 -17.05 -15.11 8.91
CA ALA A 214 -16.74 -16.40 8.31
C ALA A 214 -16.64 -16.20 6.79
N VAL A 215 -15.45 -16.23 6.25
CA VAL A 215 -15.21 -15.97 4.80
C VAL A 215 -14.43 -17.09 4.12
N GLY A 216 -14.03 -18.14 4.84
CA GLY A 216 -13.19 -19.21 4.32
C GLY A 216 -13.80 -19.95 3.11
N GLU A 217 -15.11 -20.02 3.02
CA GLU A 217 -15.82 -20.65 1.89
C GLU A 217 -15.75 -19.78 0.60
N PHE A 218 -15.44 -18.51 0.72
CA PHE A 218 -15.42 -17.55 -0.39
C PHE A 218 -14.00 -17.22 -0.86
N LEU A 219 -12.96 -17.75 -0.24
CA LEU A 219 -11.56 -17.43 -0.50
C LEU A 219 -10.75 -18.64 -0.94
#